data_88ae63257ad15f2198f5919026037c76
#
_entry.id   88ae63257ad15f2198f5919026037c76
#
_cell.length_a   1.000
_cell.length_b   1.000
_cell.length_c   1.000
_cell.angle_alpha   90.00
_cell.angle_beta   90.00
_cell.angle_gamma   90.00
#
_symmetry.space_group_name_H-M   'P 1'
#
loop_
_entity.id
_entity.type
_entity.pdbx_description
1 polymer ?
#
loop_
_entity_poly.entity_id
_entity_poly.type
_entity_poly.pdbx_seq_one_letter_code
_entity_poly.pdbx_strand_id
1 'polypeptide(L)'
;MDSFENLKIIATGSSVFDLSNQLGEPLVGRANILHLFPLAQIEFAATENYFETVSKQEERLIFGGYPELTQLQTWEEKIDCLNSLVSSYLLKDILEYGGIKKADKILDLLRLIAFQIGKEVSIDELANSLKGISRNTIESYLDLLSKVFIIYKVNGFSRNLRKEITKTSRYYFYDNGIRNALIRNFNKLDLRMDKGELWENYLMAERIKYNSYNQRFLNQYFWRTYDQQEIDLIEETGGKLYAFEFKWNNSKKVKIPGAWKKTYAEAEFTVIDRKNYLDFIT
;
A
#
# COMPACT_ATOMS: atom_id res chain seq x y z
N MET A 1 -4.72 18.69 30.10
CA MET A 1 -5.92 17.87 29.78
C MET A 1 -6.67 17.38 31.01
N ASP A 2 -5.99 17.19 32.12
CA ASP A 2 -6.60 16.62 33.34
C ASP A 2 -7.47 17.61 34.14
N SER A 3 -7.63 18.86 33.64
CA SER A 3 -8.40 19.93 34.30
C SER A 3 -9.88 20.00 33.87
N PHE A 4 -10.30 19.21 32.88
CA PHE A 4 -11.66 19.25 32.34
C PHE A 4 -12.27 17.86 32.35
N GLU A 5 -13.30 17.65 33.14
CA GLU A 5 -14.09 16.41 33.11
C GLU A 5 -14.88 16.32 31.79
N ASN A 6 -14.85 15.14 31.14
CA ASN A 6 -15.59 14.83 29.91
C ASN A 6 -15.13 15.55 28.62
N LEU A 7 -13.94 16.14 28.57
CA LEU A 7 -13.41 16.71 27.33
C LEU A 7 -12.95 15.59 26.36
N LYS A 8 -13.54 15.57 25.16
CA LYS A 8 -13.10 14.73 24.06
C LYS A 8 -12.37 15.61 23.04
N ILE A 9 -11.12 15.26 22.73
CA ILE A 9 -10.30 16.01 21.77
C ILE A 9 -10.05 15.12 20.56
N ILE A 10 -10.30 15.63 19.36
CA ILE A 10 -9.92 15.01 18.09
C ILE A 10 -8.81 15.87 17.51
N ALA A 11 -7.62 15.29 17.36
CA ALA A 11 -6.49 15.91 16.69
C ALA A 11 -6.24 15.19 15.36
N THR A 12 -6.02 15.96 14.29
CA THR A 12 -5.75 15.42 12.95
C THR A 12 -4.42 15.95 12.43
N GLY A 13 -3.73 15.18 11.63
CA GLY A 13 -2.48 15.57 10.96
C GLY A 13 -2.23 14.68 9.76
N SER A 14 -1.52 15.19 8.75
CA SER A 14 -1.17 14.48 7.52
C SER A 14 -0.06 13.44 7.70
N SER A 15 0.60 13.43 8.87
CA SER A 15 1.63 12.44 9.20
C SER A 15 1.60 12.03 10.66
N VAL A 16 2.14 10.85 10.94
CA VAL A 16 2.31 10.33 12.31
C VAL A 16 3.19 11.26 13.16
N PHE A 17 4.14 11.95 12.55
CA PHE A 17 5.09 12.81 13.26
C PHE A 17 4.49 14.10 13.80
N ASP A 18 3.58 14.74 13.06
CA ASP A 18 2.98 16.01 13.49
C ASP A 18 2.23 15.84 14.78
N LEU A 19 1.37 14.84 14.84
CA LEU A 19 0.57 14.58 16.03
C LEU A 19 1.43 14.22 17.23
N SER A 20 2.48 13.41 17.06
CA SER A 20 3.35 12.98 18.15
C SER A 20 4.24 14.10 18.67
N ASN A 21 4.77 14.97 17.78
CA ASN A 21 5.65 16.07 18.17
C ASN A 21 4.91 17.27 18.76
N GLN A 22 3.68 17.54 18.31
CA GLN A 22 2.88 18.68 18.79
C GLN A 22 2.18 18.38 20.12
N LEU A 23 1.93 17.10 20.44
CA LEU A 23 1.27 16.72 21.68
C LEU A 23 2.21 16.75 22.92
N GLY A 24 3.53 16.89 22.71
CA GLY A 24 4.54 17.17 23.74
C GLY A 24 4.75 16.07 24.81
N GLU A 25 3.73 15.28 25.13
CA GLU A 25 3.80 14.15 26.05
C GLU A 25 3.21 12.89 25.42
N PRO A 26 3.80 11.72 25.68
CA PRO A 26 3.24 10.44 25.21
C PRO A 26 1.86 10.23 25.84
N LEU A 27 0.79 10.25 25.03
CA LEU A 27 -0.58 9.97 25.47
C LEU A 27 -0.83 8.46 25.63
N VAL A 28 0.11 7.74 26.23
CA VAL A 28 0.04 6.29 26.40
C VAL A 28 -1.21 5.93 27.22
N GLY A 29 -2.10 5.14 26.61
CA GLY A 29 -3.37 4.71 27.24
C GLY A 29 -4.48 5.76 27.27
N ARG A 30 -4.27 6.97 26.70
CA ARG A 30 -5.25 8.07 26.69
C ARG A 30 -5.64 8.52 25.27
N ALA A 31 -5.08 7.91 24.23
CA ALA A 31 -5.39 8.23 22.85
C ALA A 31 -5.66 6.97 22.04
N ASN A 32 -6.66 7.05 21.17
CA ASN A 32 -6.89 6.10 20.09
C ASN A 32 -6.38 6.70 18.80
N ILE A 33 -5.45 6.01 18.14
CA ILE A 33 -4.91 6.43 16.85
C ILE A 33 -5.74 5.76 15.76
N LEU A 34 -6.35 6.57 14.91
CA LEU A 34 -7.12 6.12 13.76
C LEU A 34 -6.39 6.57 12.48
N HIS A 35 -6.24 5.67 11.53
CA HIS A 35 -5.69 5.98 10.22
C HIS A 35 -6.84 6.24 9.25
N LEU A 36 -6.84 7.42 8.61
CA LEU A 36 -7.79 7.77 7.57
C LEU A 36 -7.15 7.50 6.21
N PHE A 37 -7.53 6.40 5.61
CA PHE A 37 -7.08 6.01 4.26
C PHE A 37 -7.93 6.67 3.17
N PRO A 38 -7.48 6.66 1.88
CA PRO A 38 -8.40 6.78 0.76
C PRO A 38 -9.52 5.73 0.90
N LEU A 39 -10.74 6.05 0.43
CA LEU A 39 -11.91 5.18 0.59
C LEU A 39 -11.59 3.72 0.25
N ALA A 40 -11.97 2.83 1.14
CA ALA A 40 -11.78 1.40 0.99
C ALA A 40 -13.00 0.74 0.34
N GLN A 41 -12.80 -0.43 -0.26
CA GLN A 41 -13.91 -1.21 -0.83
C GLN A 41 -15.00 -1.53 0.20
N ILE A 42 -14.62 -1.77 1.45
CA ILE A 42 -15.58 -2.00 2.54
C ILE A 42 -16.48 -0.77 2.80
N GLU A 43 -15.96 0.45 2.59
CA GLU A 43 -16.75 1.68 2.73
C GLU A 43 -17.70 1.85 1.53
N PHE A 44 -17.26 1.56 0.32
CA PHE A 44 -18.11 1.54 -0.87
C PHE A 44 -19.22 0.48 -0.76
N ALA A 45 -18.94 -0.67 -0.19
CA ALA A 45 -19.93 -1.74 0.02
C ALA A 45 -21.13 -1.30 0.91
N ALA A 46 -20.97 -0.23 1.69
CA ALA A 46 -22.07 0.34 2.47
C ALA A 46 -23.10 1.11 1.61
N THR A 47 -22.72 1.54 0.40
CA THR A 47 -23.54 2.40 -0.48
C THR A 47 -23.77 1.80 -1.87
N GLU A 48 -23.06 0.74 -2.23
CA GLU A 48 -23.12 0.11 -3.56
C GLU A 48 -23.57 -1.34 -3.45
N ASN A 49 -24.37 -1.77 -4.42
CA ASN A 49 -24.66 -3.18 -4.58
C ASN A 49 -23.52 -3.90 -5.35
N TYR A 50 -23.58 -5.23 -5.39
CA TYR A 50 -22.56 -6.05 -6.05
C TYR A 50 -22.30 -5.66 -7.53
N PHE A 51 -23.37 -5.40 -8.29
CA PHE A 51 -23.24 -5.06 -9.73
C PHE A 51 -22.59 -3.70 -9.93
N GLU A 52 -22.94 -2.73 -9.10
CA GLU A 52 -22.31 -1.40 -9.09
C GLU A 52 -20.83 -1.50 -8.75
N THR A 53 -20.49 -2.25 -7.70
CA THR A 53 -19.10 -2.49 -7.31
C THR A 53 -18.28 -3.12 -8.44
N VAL A 54 -18.80 -4.17 -9.09
CA VAL A 54 -18.11 -4.83 -10.20
C VAL A 54 -17.96 -3.90 -11.41
N SER A 55 -18.98 -3.09 -11.72
CA SER A 55 -18.91 -2.13 -12.83
C SER A 55 -17.86 -1.04 -12.62
N LYS A 56 -17.62 -0.64 -11.38
CA LYS A 56 -16.64 0.39 -10.98
C LYS A 56 -15.23 -0.16 -10.71
N GLN A 57 -15.03 -1.47 -10.81
CA GLN A 57 -13.73 -2.10 -10.50
C GLN A 57 -12.60 -1.53 -11.35
N GLU A 58 -12.79 -1.35 -12.66
CA GLU A 58 -11.77 -0.78 -13.55
C GLU A 58 -11.44 0.66 -13.14
N GLU A 59 -12.45 1.45 -12.85
CA GLU A 59 -12.27 2.83 -12.41
C GLU A 59 -11.44 2.91 -11.12
N ARG A 60 -11.73 2.07 -10.12
CA ARG A 60 -10.98 2.01 -8.87
C ARG A 60 -9.55 1.54 -9.05
N LEU A 61 -9.31 0.62 -9.96
CA LEU A 61 -7.95 0.19 -10.30
C LEU A 61 -7.13 1.31 -10.93
N ILE A 62 -7.77 2.19 -11.72
CA ILE A 62 -7.09 3.26 -12.44
C ILE A 62 -6.98 4.53 -11.59
N PHE A 63 -8.06 4.94 -10.94
CA PHE A 63 -8.13 6.23 -10.22
C PHE A 63 -7.99 6.11 -8.70
N GLY A 64 -8.10 4.91 -8.12
CA GLY A 64 -8.02 4.73 -6.68
C GLY A 64 -9.32 5.11 -5.95
N GLY A 65 -9.17 5.51 -4.68
CA GLY A 65 -10.28 5.74 -3.75
C GLY A 65 -10.23 7.10 -3.04
N TYR A 66 -9.55 8.12 -3.56
CA TYR A 66 -9.62 9.45 -2.95
C TYR A 66 -11.06 9.98 -2.99
N PRO A 67 -11.60 10.51 -1.85
CA PRO A 67 -13.02 10.88 -1.74
C PRO A 67 -13.48 11.87 -2.82
N GLU A 68 -12.65 12.83 -3.19
CA GLU A 68 -12.97 13.84 -4.22
C GLU A 68 -13.30 13.22 -5.56
N LEU A 69 -12.67 12.10 -5.92
CA LEU A 69 -12.90 11.40 -7.19
C LEU A 69 -14.33 10.85 -7.33
N THR A 70 -15.01 10.60 -6.21
CA THR A 70 -16.40 10.09 -6.22
C THR A 70 -17.41 11.10 -6.73
N GLN A 71 -17.05 12.39 -6.71
CA GLN A 71 -17.90 13.49 -7.16
C GLN A 71 -17.65 13.89 -8.62
N LEU A 72 -16.53 13.43 -9.21
CA LEU A 72 -16.14 13.75 -10.57
C LEU A 72 -16.74 12.76 -11.57
N GLN A 73 -17.22 13.28 -12.69
CA GLN A 73 -17.96 12.48 -13.67
C GLN A 73 -17.10 12.07 -14.86
N THR A 74 -16.18 12.91 -15.28
CA THR A 74 -15.37 12.67 -16.47
C THR A 74 -14.00 12.10 -16.14
N TRP A 75 -13.42 11.42 -17.10
CA TRP A 75 -12.08 10.84 -17.02
C TRP A 75 -11.03 11.93 -16.85
N GLU A 76 -11.18 13.02 -17.57
CA GLU A 76 -10.30 14.18 -17.56
C GLU A 76 -10.28 14.86 -16.20
N GLU A 77 -11.45 15.11 -15.59
CA GLU A 77 -11.54 15.70 -14.25
C GLU A 77 -10.80 14.84 -13.20
N LYS A 78 -10.93 13.52 -13.28
CA LYS A 78 -10.24 12.59 -12.37
C LYS A 78 -8.73 12.62 -12.55
N ILE A 79 -8.25 12.71 -13.79
CA ILE A 79 -6.82 12.86 -14.12
C ILE A 79 -6.29 14.17 -13.54
N ASP A 80 -6.99 15.28 -13.76
CA ASP A 80 -6.56 16.61 -13.29
C ASP A 80 -6.55 16.68 -11.75
N CYS A 81 -7.54 16.10 -11.11
CA CYS A 81 -7.61 15.98 -9.65
C CYS A 81 -6.38 15.24 -9.10
N LEU A 82 -6.08 14.04 -9.63
CA LEU A 82 -4.94 13.24 -9.17
C LEU A 82 -3.59 13.89 -9.48
N ASN A 83 -3.44 14.52 -10.63
CA ASN A 83 -2.23 15.28 -10.97
C ASN A 83 -2.03 16.46 -10.00
N SER A 84 -3.10 17.18 -9.66
CA SER A 84 -3.06 18.27 -8.69
C SER A 84 -2.71 17.76 -7.29
N LEU A 85 -3.26 16.60 -6.92
CA LEU A 85 -3.00 15.96 -5.63
C LEU A 85 -1.53 15.55 -5.49
N VAL A 86 -0.94 14.96 -6.51
CA VAL A 86 0.48 14.60 -6.54
C VAL A 86 1.38 15.84 -6.55
N SER A 87 1.06 16.87 -7.33
CA SER A 87 1.94 18.03 -7.49
C SER A 87 1.85 19.02 -6.32
N SER A 88 0.67 19.21 -5.72
CA SER A 88 0.42 20.27 -4.73
C SER A 88 0.46 19.76 -3.30
N TYR A 89 -0.12 18.60 -3.02
CA TYR A 89 -0.20 18.05 -1.66
C TYR A 89 0.97 17.14 -1.32
N LEU A 90 1.15 16.08 -2.08
CA LEU A 90 2.18 15.08 -1.75
C LEU A 90 3.58 15.68 -1.72
N LEU A 91 3.93 16.53 -2.70
CA LEU A 91 5.25 17.16 -2.71
C LEU A 91 5.41 18.17 -1.59
N LYS A 92 4.39 18.96 -1.28
CA LYS A 92 4.45 19.97 -0.22
C LYS A 92 4.66 19.32 1.14
N ASP A 93 3.83 18.35 1.50
CA ASP A 93 3.93 17.63 2.78
C ASP A 93 5.29 16.93 2.94
N ILE A 94 5.76 16.26 1.88
CA ILE A 94 7.08 15.61 1.90
C ILE A 94 8.21 16.61 2.12
N LEU A 95 8.15 17.80 1.49
CA LEU A 95 9.19 18.79 1.57
C LEU A 95 9.22 19.51 2.91
N GLU A 96 8.06 19.83 3.47
CA GLU A 96 7.94 20.47 4.78
C GLU A 96 8.47 19.56 5.90
N TYR A 97 8.22 18.25 5.80
CA TYR A 97 8.61 17.28 6.83
C TYR A 97 10.09 16.89 6.82
N GLY A 98 10.68 16.74 5.65
CA GLY A 98 11.97 16.07 5.54
C GLY A 98 13.18 16.99 5.63
N GLY A 99 13.02 18.32 5.66
CA GLY A 99 14.15 19.22 5.41
C GLY A 99 14.87 18.87 4.10
N ILE A 100 14.13 18.35 3.12
CA ILE A 100 14.64 17.71 1.91
C ILE A 100 15.24 18.78 1.01
N LYS A 101 16.55 18.72 0.83
CA LYS A 101 17.27 19.62 -0.06
C LYS A 101 17.09 19.34 -1.55
N LYS A 102 16.56 18.14 -1.92
CA LYS A 102 16.46 17.65 -3.31
C LYS A 102 15.07 17.06 -3.57
N ALA A 103 14.08 17.91 -3.71
CA ALA A 103 12.69 17.54 -3.97
C ALA A 103 12.49 16.71 -5.25
N ASP A 104 13.25 17.02 -6.29
CA ASP A 104 13.27 16.30 -7.56
C ASP A 104 13.61 14.83 -7.38
N LYS A 105 14.56 14.53 -6.50
CA LYS A 105 15.05 13.18 -6.28
C LYS A 105 14.06 12.27 -5.53
N ILE A 106 13.27 12.82 -4.61
CA ILE A 106 12.25 12.03 -3.94
C ILE A 106 11.08 11.69 -4.90
N LEU A 107 10.76 12.61 -5.80
CA LEU A 107 9.76 12.36 -6.84
C LEU A 107 10.25 11.30 -7.84
N ASP A 108 11.52 11.36 -8.23
CA ASP A 108 12.14 10.35 -9.10
C ASP A 108 12.18 8.98 -8.41
N LEU A 109 12.47 8.96 -7.08
CA LEU A 109 12.39 7.73 -6.29
C LEU A 109 10.97 7.15 -6.29
N LEU A 110 9.96 7.99 -6.05
CA LEU A 110 8.55 7.55 -6.09
C LEU A 110 8.17 6.97 -7.45
N ARG A 111 8.62 7.58 -8.55
CA ARG A 111 8.40 7.06 -9.91
C ARG A 111 9.06 5.71 -10.11
N LEU A 112 10.31 5.52 -9.65
CA LEU A 112 10.99 4.24 -9.73
C LEU A 112 10.23 3.15 -8.96
N ILE A 113 9.76 3.46 -7.74
CA ILE A 113 8.92 2.54 -6.96
C ILE A 113 7.59 2.25 -7.68
N ALA A 114 6.96 3.26 -8.29
CA ALA A 114 5.71 3.09 -9.04
C ALA A 114 5.86 2.17 -10.28
N PHE A 115 7.04 2.16 -10.92
CA PHE A 115 7.35 1.22 -12.01
C PHE A 115 7.72 -0.19 -11.50
N GLN A 116 8.20 -0.31 -10.26
CA GLN A 116 8.61 -1.58 -9.64
C GLN A 116 7.58 -2.12 -8.64
N ILE A 117 6.34 -1.63 -8.72
CA ILE A 117 5.27 -2.04 -7.79
C ILE A 117 5.14 -3.57 -7.75
N GLY A 118 5.04 -4.14 -6.54
CA GLY A 118 4.97 -5.58 -6.33
C GLY A 118 6.29 -6.34 -6.53
N LYS A 119 7.38 -5.66 -6.95
CA LYS A 119 8.70 -6.29 -7.13
C LYS A 119 9.61 -6.00 -5.94
N GLU A 120 10.59 -6.86 -5.75
CA GLU A 120 11.63 -6.66 -4.75
C GLU A 120 12.50 -5.45 -5.11
N VAL A 121 12.67 -4.57 -4.15
CA VAL A 121 13.43 -3.32 -4.32
C VAL A 121 14.83 -3.47 -3.76
N SER A 122 15.83 -3.22 -4.60
CA SER A 122 17.23 -3.11 -4.20
C SER A 122 17.58 -1.64 -3.94
N ILE A 123 17.99 -1.33 -2.72
CA ILE A 123 18.43 0.02 -2.35
C ILE A 123 19.64 0.46 -3.18
N ASP A 124 20.55 -0.48 -3.46
CA ASP A 124 21.76 -0.21 -4.27
C ASP A 124 21.40 0.12 -5.73
N GLU A 125 20.43 -0.60 -6.29
CA GLU A 125 19.92 -0.32 -7.64
C GLU A 125 19.25 1.05 -7.73
N LEU A 126 18.42 1.41 -6.73
CA LEU A 126 17.81 2.73 -6.63
C LEU A 126 18.85 3.85 -6.52
N ALA A 127 19.87 3.66 -5.67
CA ALA A 127 20.94 4.64 -5.51
C ALA A 127 21.74 4.84 -6.81
N ASN A 128 22.03 3.76 -7.53
CA ASN A 128 22.70 3.81 -8.83
C ASN A 128 21.84 4.53 -9.90
N SER A 129 20.53 4.27 -9.91
CA SER A 129 19.59 4.88 -10.87
C SER A 129 19.41 6.38 -10.63
N LEU A 130 19.37 6.81 -9.37
CA LEU A 130 19.10 8.20 -9.00
C LEU A 130 20.33 9.11 -9.01
N LYS A 131 21.49 8.62 -9.23
CA LYS A 131 22.79 9.35 -9.28
C LYS A 131 22.92 10.54 -8.31
N GLY A 132 23.94 10.54 -7.49
CA GLY A 132 24.24 11.62 -6.54
C GLY A 132 23.40 11.59 -5.24
N ILE A 133 22.80 10.44 -4.92
CA ILE A 133 22.15 10.17 -3.65
C ILE A 133 22.77 8.92 -3.02
N SER A 134 23.04 8.99 -1.72
CA SER A 134 23.59 7.87 -0.97
C SER A 134 22.49 6.83 -0.66
N ARG A 135 22.93 5.58 -0.42
CA ARG A 135 22.07 4.52 0.08
C ARG A 135 21.25 4.94 1.31
N ASN A 136 21.89 5.55 2.29
CA ASN A 136 21.25 6.01 3.54
C ASN A 136 20.17 7.06 3.25
N THR A 137 20.39 7.92 2.24
CA THR A 137 19.40 8.91 1.83
C THR A 137 18.19 8.25 1.18
N ILE A 138 18.39 7.22 0.35
CA ILE A 138 17.28 6.43 -0.22
C ILE A 138 16.45 5.77 0.89
N GLU A 139 17.11 5.12 1.85
CA GLU A 139 16.44 4.49 2.99
C GLU A 139 15.63 5.52 3.81
N SER A 140 16.21 6.70 4.06
CA SER A 140 15.51 7.79 4.76
C SER A 140 14.31 8.31 3.97
N TYR A 141 14.42 8.42 2.64
CA TYR A 141 13.30 8.84 1.79
C TYR A 141 12.18 7.80 1.75
N LEU A 142 12.50 6.51 1.66
CA LEU A 142 11.51 5.44 1.70
C LEU A 142 10.80 5.39 3.05
N ASP A 143 11.53 5.59 4.15
CA ASP A 143 10.96 5.69 5.49
C ASP A 143 10.01 6.89 5.60
N LEU A 144 10.43 8.07 5.14
CA LEU A 144 9.59 9.26 5.11
C LEU A 144 8.31 9.03 4.29
N LEU A 145 8.42 8.50 3.06
CA LEU A 145 7.28 8.22 2.19
C LEU A 145 6.30 7.22 2.82
N SER A 146 6.80 6.30 3.63
CA SER A 146 5.97 5.37 4.39
C SER A 146 5.25 6.06 5.57
N LYS A 147 5.92 7.00 6.23
CA LYS A 147 5.38 7.76 7.37
C LYS A 147 4.31 8.79 6.98
N VAL A 148 4.36 9.27 5.74
CA VAL A 148 3.31 10.15 5.16
C VAL A 148 2.25 9.36 4.37
N PHE A 149 2.18 8.05 4.56
CA PHE A 149 1.14 7.16 3.98
C PHE A 149 1.01 7.20 2.45
N ILE A 150 2.11 7.41 1.73
CA ILE A 150 2.11 7.30 0.26
C ILE A 150 2.37 5.85 -0.14
N ILE A 151 3.41 5.24 0.46
CA ILE A 151 3.78 3.84 0.26
C ILE A 151 3.86 3.11 1.59
N TYR A 152 3.83 1.80 1.55
CA TYR A 152 4.14 0.97 2.69
C TYR A 152 5.06 -0.19 2.29
N LYS A 153 5.85 -0.63 3.25
CA LYS A 153 6.87 -1.63 3.09
C LYS A 153 6.35 -3.00 3.52
N VAL A 154 6.55 -4.01 2.69
CA VAL A 154 6.30 -5.42 3.01
C VAL A 154 7.63 -6.17 2.96
N ASN A 155 7.95 -6.88 4.04
CA ASN A 155 9.20 -7.64 4.15
C ASN A 155 8.99 -9.09 3.69
N GLY A 156 10.11 -9.75 3.34
CA GLY A 156 10.08 -11.18 3.03
C GLY A 156 9.85 -12.02 4.27
N PHE A 157 9.00 -13.04 4.16
CA PHE A 157 8.74 -14.01 5.23
C PHE A 157 9.89 -15.00 5.39
N SER A 158 10.32 -15.20 6.63
CA SER A 158 11.25 -16.26 7.02
C SER A 158 11.14 -16.49 8.53
N ARG A 159 11.18 -17.70 8.99
CA ARG A 159 11.24 -17.98 10.45
C ARG A 159 12.59 -17.61 11.10
N ASN A 160 13.55 -17.18 10.32
CA ASN A 160 14.83 -16.68 10.83
C ASN A 160 14.84 -15.15 10.81
N LEU A 161 14.52 -14.51 11.95
CA LEU A 161 14.41 -13.06 12.10
C LEU A 161 15.63 -12.28 11.56
N ARG A 162 16.85 -12.81 11.70
CA ARG A 162 18.05 -12.17 11.14
C ARG A 162 18.06 -12.15 9.62
N LYS A 163 17.54 -13.20 8.97
CA LYS A 163 17.42 -13.25 7.50
C LYS A 163 16.27 -12.37 6.99
N GLU A 164 15.20 -12.21 7.77
CA GLU A 164 14.08 -11.32 7.43
C GLU A 164 14.52 -9.86 7.41
N ILE A 165 15.26 -9.40 8.39
CA ILE A 165 15.75 -8.02 8.50
C ILE A 165 16.69 -7.65 7.33
N THR A 166 17.43 -8.62 6.78
CA THR A 166 18.42 -8.40 5.71
C THR A 166 17.90 -8.66 4.31
N LYS A 167 16.67 -9.17 4.14
CA LYS A 167 16.07 -9.43 2.83
C LYS A 167 15.60 -8.14 2.15
N THR A 168 15.52 -8.20 0.84
CA THR A 168 14.84 -7.20 0.01
C THR A 168 13.41 -7.02 0.48
N SER A 169 12.84 -5.85 0.21
CA SER A 169 11.48 -5.51 0.56
C SER A 169 10.69 -5.16 -0.68
N ARG A 170 9.39 -5.34 -0.64
CA ARG A 170 8.45 -4.83 -1.64
C ARG A 170 7.80 -3.56 -1.10
N TYR A 171 7.50 -2.63 -2.00
CA TYR A 171 6.78 -1.41 -1.67
C TYR A 171 5.49 -1.32 -2.48
N TYR A 172 4.42 -0.97 -1.80
CA TYR A 172 3.09 -0.81 -2.39
C TYR A 172 2.58 0.58 -2.09
N PHE A 173 1.73 1.11 -2.96
CA PHE A 173 1.04 2.38 -2.74
C PHE A 173 -0.26 2.14 -1.98
N TYR A 174 -0.60 3.02 -1.06
CA TYR A 174 -1.89 3.02 -0.39
C TYR A 174 -3.06 3.29 -1.35
N ASP A 175 -2.76 3.85 -2.52
CA ASP A 175 -3.75 4.18 -3.54
C ASP A 175 -3.20 4.01 -4.96
N ASN A 176 -3.98 3.33 -5.81
CA ASN A 176 -3.60 3.09 -7.21
C ASN A 176 -3.60 4.37 -8.06
N GLY A 177 -4.50 5.32 -7.77
CA GLY A 177 -4.59 6.58 -8.51
C GLY A 177 -3.32 7.41 -8.34
N ILE A 178 -2.79 7.49 -7.12
CA ILE A 178 -1.51 8.17 -6.84
C ILE A 178 -0.37 7.49 -7.62
N ARG A 179 -0.29 6.17 -7.59
CA ARG A 179 0.70 5.41 -8.36
C ARG A 179 0.60 5.71 -9.85
N ASN A 180 -0.62 5.71 -10.39
CA ASN A 180 -0.86 5.96 -11.81
C ASN A 180 -0.57 7.41 -12.21
N ALA A 181 -0.86 8.38 -11.35
CA ALA A 181 -0.50 9.79 -11.57
C ALA A 181 1.02 10.00 -11.63
N LEU A 182 1.79 9.36 -10.75
CA LEU A 182 3.26 9.45 -10.74
C LEU A 182 3.89 8.98 -12.05
N ILE A 183 3.35 7.92 -12.67
CA ILE A 183 3.83 7.40 -13.96
C ILE A 183 3.03 7.92 -15.16
N ARG A 184 2.04 8.80 -14.93
CA ARG A 184 1.18 9.40 -15.95
C ARG A 184 0.48 8.35 -16.85
N ASN A 185 -0.01 7.27 -16.25
CA ASN A 185 -0.66 6.20 -16.98
C ASN A 185 -2.08 5.96 -16.46
N PHE A 186 -3.04 6.63 -17.10
CA PHE A 186 -4.48 6.48 -16.85
C PHE A 186 -5.21 5.74 -17.98
N ASN A 187 -4.48 4.98 -18.78
CA ASN A 187 -5.08 4.18 -19.84
C ASN A 187 -6.05 3.14 -19.26
N LYS A 188 -7.09 2.80 -20.05
CA LYS A 188 -8.00 1.69 -19.74
C LYS A 188 -7.23 0.38 -19.60
N LEU A 189 -7.77 -0.55 -18.81
CA LEU A 189 -7.07 -1.79 -18.48
C LEU A 189 -6.72 -2.64 -19.72
N ASP A 190 -7.53 -2.62 -20.76
CA ASP A 190 -7.27 -3.36 -22.00
C ASP A 190 -6.00 -2.90 -22.73
N LEU A 191 -5.63 -1.63 -22.56
CA LEU A 191 -4.43 -1.02 -23.15
C LEU A 191 -3.18 -1.10 -22.23
N ARG A 192 -3.30 -1.73 -21.04
CA ARG A 192 -2.21 -1.79 -20.05
C ARG A 192 -1.53 -3.14 -20.01
N MET A 193 -0.22 -3.11 -19.88
CA MET A 193 0.61 -4.31 -19.70
C MET A 193 0.81 -4.68 -18.22
N ASP A 194 0.59 -3.73 -17.29
CA ASP A 194 0.82 -3.85 -15.85
C ASP A 194 -0.47 -4.17 -15.04
N LYS A 195 -1.42 -4.87 -15.67
CA LYS A 195 -2.71 -5.22 -15.01
C LYS A 195 -2.52 -6.08 -13.77
N GLY A 196 -1.58 -7.01 -13.82
CA GLY A 196 -1.26 -7.91 -12.71
C GLY A 196 -0.73 -7.15 -11.51
N GLU A 197 0.28 -6.30 -11.74
CA GLU A 197 0.90 -5.47 -10.71
C GLU A 197 -0.10 -4.46 -10.12
N LEU A 198 -0.95 -3.87 -10.97
CA LEU A 198 -1.98 -2.94 -10.54
C LEU A 198 -3.04 -3.63 -9.66
N TRP A 199 -3.42 -4.84 -10.03
CA TRP A 199 -4.33 -5.70 -9.28
C TRP A 199 -3.73 -6.11 -7.93
N GLU A 200 -2.48 -6.54 -7.92
CA GLU A 200 -1.74 -6.89 -6.71
C GLU A 200 -1.69 -5.69 -5.75
N ASN A 201 -1.30 -4.50 -6.23
CA ASN A 201 -1.28 -3.31 -5.38
C ASN A 201 -2.66 -2.95 -4.82
N TYR A 202 -3.70 -3.04 -5.64
CA TYR A 202 -5.07 -2.80 -5.19
C TYR A 202 -5.46 -3.73 -4.05
N LEU A 203 -5.26 -5.04 -4.23
CA LEU A 203 -5.60 -6.03 -3.21
C LEU A 203 -4.79 -5.84 -1.93
N MET A 204 -3.50 -5.55 -2.06
CA MET A 204 -2.63 -5.28 -0.92
C MET A 204 -3.07 -4.03 -0.16
N ALA A 205 -3.38 -2.93 -0.85
CA ALA A 205 -3.86 -1.69 -0.24
C ALA A 205 -5.22 -1.87 0.44
N GLU A 206 -6.17 -2.51 -0.24
CA GLU A 206 -7.50 -2.77 0.33
C GLU A 206 -7.44 -3.72 1.53
N ARG A 207 -6.55 -4.72 1.51
CA ARG A 207 -6.37 -5.65 2.63
C ARG A 207 -5.80 -4.96 3.88
N ILE A 208 -4.90 -3.99 3.73
CA ILE A 208 -4.41 -3.17 4.87
C ILE A 208 -5.54 -2.35 5.46
N LYS A 209 -6.35 -1.68 4.62
CA LYS A 209 -7.51 -0.89 5.05
C LYS A 209 -8.52 -1.78 5.79
N TYR A 210 -8.88 -2.92 5.21
CA TYR A 210 -9.75 -3.91 5.81
C TYR A 210 -9.25 -4.37 7.18
N ASN A 211 -7.98 -4.73 7.29
CA ASN A 211 -7.38 -5.17 8.55
C ASN A 211 -7.38 -4.05 9.60
N SER A 212 -7.09 -2.82 9.20
CA SER A 212 -7.11 -1.65 10.07
C SER A 212 -8.52 -1.37 10.60
N TYR A 213 -9.53 -1.33 9.73
CA TYR A 213 -10.92 -1.02 10.10
C TYR A 213 -11.56 -2.11 10.97
N ASN A 214 -11.17 -3.37 10.76
CA ASN A 214 -11.62 -4.50 11.56
C ASN A 214 -10.72 -4.79 12.78
N GLN A 215 -9.76 -3.89 13.08
CA GLN A 215 -8.83 -4.01 14.22
C GLN A 215 -8.12 -5.38 14.27
N ARG A 216 -7.77 -5.92 13.10
CA ARG A 216 -7.07 -7.19 12.98
C ARG A 216 -5.56 -6.98 13.15
N PHE A 217 -5.04 -7.46 14.27
CA PHE A 217 -3.61 -7.41 14.57
C PHE A 217 -2.92 -8.63 13.94
N LEU A 218 -2.18 -8.41 12.87
CA LEU A 218 -1.47 -9.46 12.15
C LEU A 218 -0.20 -8.88 11.49
N ASN A 219 0.73 -9.76 11.19
CA ASN A 219 1.92 -9.42 10.42
C ASN A 219 1.70 -9.78 8.95
N GLN A 220 2.18 -8.92 8.05
CA GLN A 220 2.10 -9.12 6.61
C GLN A 220 3.48 -9.21 5.99
N TYR A 221 3.66 -10.20 5.11
CA TYR A 221 4.91 -10.48 4.43
C TYR A 221 4.62 -10.93 3.00
N PHE A 222 5.63 -10.92 2.13
CA PHE A 222 5.66 -11.74 0.93
C PHE A 222 6.60 -12.93 1.15
N TRP A 223 6.52 -13.96 0.33
CA TRP A 223 7.45 -15.07 0.40
C TRP A 223 8.04 -15.39 -0.97
N ARG A 224 9.36 -15.62 -1.00
CA ARG A 224 10.07 -15.97 -2.21
C ARG A 224 11.30 -16.84 -1.91
N THR A 225 11.63 -17.74 -2.84
CA THR A 225 12.83 -18.56 -2.83
C THR A 225 13.82 -18.14 -3.90
N TYR A 226 15.07 -18.57 -3.77
CA TYR A 226 16.08 -18.38 -4.81
C TYR A 226 15.67 -19.04 -6.15
N ASP A 227 14.89 -20.12 -6.12
CA ASP A 227 14.35 -20.81 -7.28
C ASP A 227 13.09 -20.13 -7.86
N GLN A 228 12.86 -18.87 -7.54
CA GLN A 228 11.78 -18.03 -8.06
C GLN A 228 10.37 -18.54 -7.74
N GLN A 229 10.18 -19.40 -6.74
CA GLN A 229 8.87 -19.69 -6.21
C GLN A 229 8.46 -18.55 -5.30
N GLU A 230 7.24 -18.03 -5.45
CA GLU A 230 6.77 -16.88 -4.69
C GLU A 230 5.31 -17.03 -4.25
N ILE A 231 4.95 -16.25 -3.23
CA ILE A 231 3.59 -16.02 -2.75
C ILE A 231 3.47 -14.52 -2.47
N ASP A 232 2.42 -13.90 -2.98
CA ASP A 232 2.26 -12.47 -2.97
C ASP A 232 2.04 -11.90 -1.56
N LEU A 233 1.21 -12.57 -0.75
CA LEU A 233 0.94 -12.15 0.63
C LEU A 233 0.90 -13.34 1.58
N ILE A 234 1.60 -13.20 2.70
CA ILE A 234 1.48 -14.06 3.88
C ILE A 234 0.92 -13.21 5.02
N GLU A 235 -0.16 -13.64 5.62
CA GLU A 235 -0.66 -13.09 6.88
C GLU A 235 -0.35 -14.06 8.02
N GLU A 236 0.26 -13.57 9.08
CA GLU A 236 0.57 -14.33 10.28
C GLU A 236 -0.20 -13.76 11.47
N THR A 237 -1.04 -14.58 12.08
CA THR A 237 -1.81 -14.22 13.27
C THR A 237 -2.09 -15.45 14.12
N GLY A 238 -2.01 -15.33 15.45
CA GLY A 238 -2.29 -16.42 16.36
C GLY A 238 -1.45 -17.68 16.12
N GLY A 239 -0.24 -17.53 15.58
CA GLY A 239 0.66 -18.65 15.22
C GLY A 239 0.27 -19.39 13.94
N LYS A 240 -0.77 -18.96 13.23
CA LYS A 240 -1.22 -19.51 11.95
C LYS A 240 -0.72 -18.67 10.79
N LEU A 241 -0.50 -19.32 9.65
CA LEU A 241 -0.08 -18.70 8.39
C LEU A 241 -1.20 -18.85 7.35
N TYR A 242 -1.54 -17.73 6.73
CA TYR A 242 -2.45 -17.64 5.61
C TYR A 242 -1.69 -17.10 4.40
N ALA A 243 -1.66 -17.86 3.33
CA ALA A 243 -0.92 -17.53 2.12
C ALA A 243 -1.90 -17.19 1.00
N PHE A 244 -1.69 -16.05 0.33
CA PHE A 244 -2.56 -15.57 -0.73
C PHE A 244 -1.75 -15.30 -1.99
N GLU A 245 -2.28 -15.80 -3.10
CA GLU A 245 -1.74 -15.58 -4.44
C GLU A 245 -2.73 -14.76 -5.25
N PHE A 246 -2.31 -13.67 -5.86
CA PHE A 246 -3.17 -12.74 -6.57
C PHE A 246 -3.12 -12.98 -8.07
N LYS A 247 -4.29 -13.15 -8.70
CA LYS A 247 -4.39 -13.36 -10.16
C LYS A 247 -5.46 -12.47 -10.75
N TRP A 248 -5.07 -11.61 -11.70
CA TRP A 248 -6.05 -10.84 -12.47
C TRP A 248 -6.99 -11.74 -13.25
N ASN A 249 -6.43 -12.74 -13.95
CA ASN A 249 -7.18 -13.78 -14.67
C ASN A 249 -6.77 -15.14 -14.16
N ASN A 250 -7.71 -15.89 -13.62
CA ASN A 250 -7.48 -17.26 -13.15
C ASN A 250 -7.92 -18.28 -14.24
N SER A 251 -7.24 -18.25 -15.40
CA SER A 251 -7.52 -19.18 -16.49
C SER A 251 -6.86 -20.55 -16.30
N LYS A 252 -5.86 -20.64 -15.42
CA LYS A 252 -5.13 -21.89 -15.12
C LYS A 252 -5.17 -22.14 -13.61
N LYS A 253 -5.31 -23.42 -13.22
CA LYS A 253 -5.28 -23.82 -11.81
C LYS A 253 -3.91 -23.45 -11.20
N VAL A 254 -3.90 -22.48 -10.31
CA VAL A 254 -2.70 -22.08 -9.55
C VAL A 254 -2.38 -23.17 -8.53
N LYS A 255 -1.13 -23.62 -8.52
CA LYS A 255 -0.66 -24.64 -7.57
C LYS A 255 0.14 -23.97 -6.45
N ILE A 256 -0.04 -24.48 -5.24
CA ILE A 256 0.80 -24.09 -4.10
C ILE A 256 2.27 -24.35 -4.46
N PRO A 257 3.18 -23.39 -4.25
CA PRO A 257 4.60 -23.60 -4.46
C PRO A 257 5.12 -24.80 -3.67
N GLY A 258 5.88 -25.68 -4.34
CA GLY A 258 6.32 -26.95 -3.74
C GLY A 258 7.18 -26.77 -2.49
N ALA A 259 8.07 -25.77 -2.49
CA ALA A 259 8.91 -25.46 -1.33
C ALA A 259 8.07 -24.94 -0.15
N TRP A 260 7.05 -24.10 -0.42
CA TRP A 260 6.12 -23.62 0.61
C TRP A 260 5.36 -24.78 1.25
N LYS A 261 4.71 -25.61 0.44
CA LYS A 261 3.94 -26.77 0.91
C LYS A 261 4.78 -27.73 1.76
N LYS A 262 6.05 -27.91 1.42
CA LYS A 262 6.97 -28.79 2.18
C LYS A 262 7.36 -28.18 3.53
N THR A 263 7.55 -26.86 3.59
CA THR A 263 8.07 -26.18 4.78
C THR A 263 6.97 -25.74 5.73
N TYR A 264 5.82 -25.35 5.19
CA TYR A 264 4.67 -24.80 5.92
C TYR A 264 3.39 -25.55 5.59
N ALA A 265 3.40 -26.88 5.88
CA ALA A 265 2.33 -27.80 5.47
C ALA A 265 0.96 -27.45 6.08
N GLU A 266 0.93 -26.79 7.24
CA GLU A 266 -0.30 -26.39 7.94
C GLU A 266 -0.81 -25.00 7.51
N ALA A 267 -0.07 -24.28 6.63
CA ALA A 267 -0.50 -22.99 6.16
C ALA A 267 -1.68 -23.11 5.17
N GLU A 268 -2.69 -22.31 5.37
CA GLU A 268 -3.79 -22.19 4.41
C GLU A 268 -3.31 -21.43 3.15
N PHE A 269 -3.73 -21.89 1.97
CA PHE A 269 -3.38 -21.25 0.71
C PHE A 269 -4.64 -20.94 -0.10
N THR A 270 -4.81 -19.69 -0.46
CA THR A 270 -5.96 -19.20 -1.22
C THR A 270 -5.51 -18.38 -2.42
N VAL A 271 -6.14 -18.60 -3.56
CA VAL A 271 -5.96 -17.76 -4.75
C VAL A 271 -7.07 -16.71 -4.77
N ILE A 272 -6.68 -15.45 -4.83
CA ILE A 272 -7.60 -14.33 -4.93
C ILE A 272 -7.63 -13.83 -6.36
N ASP A 273 -8.80 -13.86 -6.96
CA ASP A 273 -9.06 -13.39 -8.32
C ASP A 273 -10.29 -12.45 -8.37
N ARG A 274 -10.69 -12.05 -9.55
CA ARG A 274 -11.86 -11.15 -9.75
C ARG A 274 -13.21 -11.72 -9.29
N LYS A 275 -13.29 -13.00 -8.96
CA LYS A 275 -14.55 -13.64 -8.56
C LYS A 275 -14.72 -13.68 -7.05
N ASN A 276 -13.62 -13.72 -6.29
CA ASN A 276 -13.64 -13.88 -4.83
C ASN A 276 -12.93 -12.75 -4.07
N TYR A 277 -12.44 -11.71 -4.76
CA TYR A 277 -11.67 -10.64 -4.10
C TYR A 277 -12.49 -9.86 -3.08
N LEU A 278 -13.81 -9.71 -3.28
CA LEU A 278 -14.66 -9.00 -2.33
C LEU A 278 -14.66 -9.69 -0.98
N ASP A 279 -14.77 -11.02 -0.92
CA ASP A 279 -14.72 -11.78 0.34
C ASP A 279 -13.37 -11.60 1.07
N PHE A 280 -12.33 -11.18 0.33
CA PHE A 280 -11.00 -10.96 0.86
C PHE A 280 -10.80 -9.54 1.43
N ILE A 281 -11.53 -8.55 0.93
CA ILE A 281 -11.31 -7.12 1.25
C ILE A 281 -12.54 -6.41 1.85
N THR A 282 -13.68 -7.11 2.02
CA THR A 282 -14.91 -6.55 2.64
C THR A 282 -15.51 -7.41 3.78
#